data_d0ef2a4856d8248a4bab784490c36007
#
_entry.id   d0ef2a4856d8248a4bab784490c36007
#
_cell.length_a   1.000
_cell.length_b   1.000
_cell.length_c   1.000
_cell.angle_alpha   90.00
_cell.angle_beta   90.00
_cell.angle_gamma   90.00
#
_symmetry.space_group_name_H-M   'P 1'
#
loop_
_entity.id
_entity.type
_entity.pdbx_description
1 polymer ?
#
loop_
_entity_poly.entity_id
_entity_poly.type
_entity_poly.pdbx_seq_one_letter_code
_entity_poly.pdbx_strand_id
1 'polypeptide(L)'
;MGKKDNAIFLDCNTLDFEYAPIVLDGAKIVVTNSMVKHSLVTSAYNDRRNESAQALKDIQTVCDIKTLGDLTDEEFEAHKDAIKDEVARKRGKHAVYENQRTIKAVKALKENDIETFGKLMNASHVSLRDDYETSCPEVDVLVDEAWKIPGVIGSRITGGGFGGC
;
A
#
# COMPACT_ATOMS: atom_id res chain seq x y z
N MET A 1 -16.44 -12.66 7.92
CA MET A 1 -15.42 -11.74 8.51
C MET A 1 -15.81 -10.27 8.44
N GLY A 2 -16.45 -9.76 7.37
CA GLY A 2 -16.87 -8.37 7.29
C GLY A 2 -17.82 -7.93 8.41
N LYS A 3 -17.63 -6.72 8.94
CA LYS A 3 -18.52 -6.08 9.91
C LYS A 3 -18.92 -4.72 9.34
N LYS A 4 -20.23 -4.41 9.38
CA LYS A 4 -20.74 -3.14 8.89
C LYS A 4 -20.03 -1.98 9.56
N ASP A 5 -19.72 -0.93 8.80
CA ASP A 5 -19.06 0.29 9.23
C ASP A 5 -17.68 0.07 9.90
N ASN A 6 -16.98 -1.01 9.49
CA ASN A 6 -15.63 -1.29 9.97
C ASN A 6 -14.71 -1.73 8.81
N ALA A 7 -13.46 -1.30 8.86
CA ALA A 7 -12.36 -1.91 8.14
C ALA A 7 -11.81 -3.10 8.93
N ILE A 8 -11.17 -4.03 8.24
CA ILE A 8 -10.44 -5.12 8.85
C ILE A 8 -8.94 -4.83 8.69
N PHE A 9 -8.23 -4.79 9.80
CA PHE A 9 -6.78 -4.83 9.81
C PHE A 9 -6.36 -6.28 10.04
N LEU A 10 -5.69 -6.87 9.05
CA LEU A 10 -5.27 -8.27 9.07
C LEU A 10 -3.74 -8.33 9.09
N ASP A 11 -3.17 -9.02 10.07
CA ASP A 11 -1.79 -9.46 10.03
C ASP A 11 -1.68 -10.75 9.18
N CYS A 12 -1.03 -10.63 8.03
CA CYS A 12 -0.88 -11.75 7.11
C CYS A 12 0.11 -12.83 7.59
N ASN A 13 0.92 -12.55 8.61
CA ASN A 13 1.86 -13.54 9.17
C ASN A 13 1.17 -14.45 10.19
N THR A 14 0.32 -13.87 11.07
CA THR A 14 -0.35 -14.60 12.16
C THR A 14 -1.79 -14.97 11.82
N LEU A 15 -2.39 -14.28 10.84
CA LEU A 15 -3.81 -14.31 10.50
C LEU A 15 -4.72 -13.72 11.59
N ASP A 16 -4.14 -13.04 12.56
CA ASP A 16 -4.90 -12.24 13.51
C ASP A 16 -5.49 -11.03 12.83
N PHE A 17 -6.66 -10.61 13.28
CA PHE A 17 -7.29 -9.41 12.74
C PHE A 17 -8.00 -8.59 13.81
N GLU A 18 -8.12 -7.31 13.55
CA GLU A 18 -8.94 -6.39 14.35
C GLU A 18 -9.84 -5.54 13.47
N TYR A 19 -10.89 -4.98 14.08
CA TYR A 19 -11.78 -4.03 13.41
C TYR A 19 -11.37 -2.60 13.73
N ALA A 20 -11.29 -1.77 12.70
CA ALA A 20 -11.16 -0.33 12.81
C ALA A 20 -12.48 0.33 12.36
N PRO A 21 -13.10 1.20 13.15
CA PRO A 21 -14.35 1.84 12.77
C PRO A 21 -14.15 2.75 11.57
N ILE A 22 -15.13 2.79 10.67
CA ILE A 22 -15.18 3.74 9.55
C ILE A 22 -16.35 4.66 9.80
N VAL A 23 -16.06 5.89 10.23
CA VAL A 23 -17.07 6.94 10.42
C VAL A 23 -16.98 7.91 9.26
N LEU A 24 -17.95 7.83 8.35
CA LEU A 24 -18.02 8.65 7.14
C LEU A 24 -19.00 9.81 7.33
N ASP A 25 -18.76 10.67 8.31
CA ASP A 25 -19.65 11.81 8.57
C ASP A 25 -19.66 12.79 7.39
N GLY A 26 -20.70 12.68 6.56
CA GLY A 26 -20.85 13.46 5.32
C GLY A 26 -19.96 13.00 4.15
N ALA A 27 -19.04 12.07 4.34
CA ALA A 27 -18.20 11.53 3.28
C ALA A 27 -18.76 10.24 2.66
N LYS A 28 -18.21 9.83 1.51
CA LYS A 28 -18.56 8.60 0.81
C LYS A 28 -17.31 7.93 0.26
N ILE A 29 -17.31 6.60 0.24
CA ILE A 29 -16.34 5.81 -0.53
C ILE A 29 -16.89 5.61 -1.92
N VAL A 30 -16.11 5.99 -2.94
CA VAL A 30 -16.44 5.79 -4.36
C VAL A 30 -15.44 4.81 -4.94
N VAL A 31 -15.93 3.77 -5.61
CA VAL A 31 -15.09 2.80 -6.32
C VAL A 31 -15.30 3.03 -7.83
N THR A 32 -14.22 3.40 -8.53
CA THR A 32 -14.23 3.66 -9.96
C THR A 32 -13.47 2.57 -10.70
N ASN A 33 -14.12 1.89 -11.63
CA ASN A 33 -13.49 0.87 -12.46
C ASN A 33 -12.78 1.52 -13.66
N SER A 34 -11.48 1.28 -13.81
CA SER A 34 -10.68 1.77 -14.94
C SER A 34 -11.00 1.08 -16.26
N MET A 35 -11.77 -0.01 -16.23
CA MET A 35 -12.07 -0.87 -17.37
C MET A 35 -10.85 -1.56 -18.00
N VAL A 36 -9.67 -1.42 -17.41
CA VAL A 36 -8.46 -2.12 -17.84
C VAL A 36 -8.50 -3.56 -17.34
N LYS A 37 -8.41 -4.51 -18.28
CA LYS A 37 -8.38 -5.94 -17.98
C LYS A 37 -6.97 -6.39 -17.59
N HIS A 38 -6.88 -7.23 -16.59
CA HIS A 38 -5.63 -7.80 -16.06
C HIS A 38 -5.03 -8.88 -16.99
N SER A 39 -4.64 -8.56 -18.21
CA SER A 39 -4.18 -9.58 -19.19
C SER A 39 -2.76 -10.10 -18.95
N LEU A 40 -1.92 -9.41 -18.16
CA LEU A 40 -0.53 -9.77 -17.89
C LEU A 40 -0.18 -9.88 -16.40
N VAL A 41 -1.18 -9.96 -15.53
CA VAL A 41 -1.03 -9.86 -14.07
C VAL A 41 -0.14 -10.96 -13.49
N THR A 42 -0.20 -12.19 -14.02
CA THR A 42 0.49 -13.32 -13.39
C THR A 42 2.01 -13.21 -13.45
N SER A 43 2.59 -12.78 -14.58
CA SER A 43 4.04 -12.59 -14.70
C SER A 43 4.51 -11.38 -13.88
N ALA A 44 3.89 -10.23 -14.09
CA ALA A 44 4.24 -9.00 -13.38
C ALA A 44 4.09 -9.14 -11.85
N TYR A 45 3.04 -9.81 -11.37
CA TYR A 45 2.89 -10.11 -9.95
C TYR A 45 4.04 -10.97 -9.41
N ASN A 46 4.43 -12.02 -10.14
CA ASN A 46 5.55 -12.88 -9.74
C ASN A 46 6.87 -12.11 -9.72
N ASP A 47 7.07 -11.19 -10.66
CA ASP A 47 8.27 -10.35 -10.70
C ASP A 47 8.32 -9.47 -9.42
N ARG A 48 7.23 -8.79 -9.06
CA ARG A 48 7.16 -7.98 -7.82
C ARG A 48 7.42 -8.80 -6.56
N ARG A 49 6.89 -10.02 -6.52
CA ARG A 49 7.13 -10.96 -5.41
C ARG A 49 8.60 -11.35 -5.33
N ASN A 50 9.23 -11.69 -6.45
CA ASN A 50 10.63 -12.11 -6.49
C ASN A 50 11.57 -10.94 -6.14
N GLU A 51 11.31 -9.74 -6.66
CA GLU A 51 12.04 -8.52 -6.37
C GLU A 51 11.96 -8.15 -4.87
N SER A 52 10.77 -8.26 -4.27
CA SER A 52 10.59 -8.06 -2.83
C SER A 52 11.30 -9.14 -1.98
N ALA A 53 11.26 -10.39 -2.43
CA ALA A 53 11.99 -11.48 -1.76
C ALA A 53 13.51 -11.30 -1.84
N GLN A 54 14.03 -10.73 -2.94
CA GLN A 54 15.45 -10.38 -3.05
C GLN A 54 15.81 -9.26 -2.06
N ALA A 55 14.97 -8.22 -1.94
CA ALA A 55 15.18 -7.15 -0.98
C ALA A 55 15.25 -7.69 0.47
N LEU A 56 14.34 -8.61 0.84
CA LEU A 56 14.35 -9.24 2.15
C LEU A 56 15.66 -10.01 2.38
N LYS A 57 16.07 -10.83 1.42
CA LYS A 57 17.34 -11.58 1.50
C LYS A 57 18.54 -10.68 1.74
N ASP A 58 18.62 -9.59 1.01
CA ASP A 58 19.75 -8.67 1.10
C ASP A 58 19.79 -7.99 2.48
N ILE A 59 18.65 -7.51 2.99
CA ILE A 59 18.56 -6.91 4.33
C ILE A 59 18.85 -7.92 5.44
N GLN A 60 18.45 -9.17 5.29
CA GLN A 60 18.75 -10.23 6.26
C GLN A 60 20.25 -10.48 6.43
N THR A 61 21.10 -9.98 5.57
CA THR A 61 22.57 -10.06 5.76
C THR A 61 23.08 -9.09 6.84
N VAL A 62 22.29 -8.07 7.19
CA VAL A 62 22.66 -7.01 8.15
C VAL A 62 21.66 -6.82 9.30
N CYS A 63 20.46 -7.42 9.20
CA CYS A 63 19.39 -7.35 10.18
C CYS A 63 18.80 -8.74 10.45
N ASP A 64 18.49 -9.03 11.70
CA ASP A 64 17.77 -10.24 12.10
C ASP A 64 16.25 -9.99 12.03
N ILE A 65 15.70 -10.17 10.84
CA ILE A 65 14.26 -10.02 10.54
C ILE A 65 13.73 -11.25 9.82
N LYS A 66 12.44 -11.52 9.95
CA LYS A 66 11.75 -12.61 9.24
C LYS A 66 11.05 -12.09 7.98
N THR A 67 10.50 -10.90 8.05
CA THR A 67 9.75 -10.25 6.96
C THR A 67 10.14 -8.78 6.85
N LEU A 68 9.91 -8.17 5.69
CA LEU A 68 10.10 -6.72 5.50
C LEU A 68 9.17 -5.90 6.41
N GLY A 69 8.02 -6.47 6.79
CA GLY A 69 7.08 -5.82 7.71
C GLY A 69 7.59 -5.69 9.15
N ASP A 70 8.68 -6.37 9.51
CA ASP A 70 9.30 -6.26 10.84
C ASP A 70 10.09 -4.95 11.00
N LEU A 71 10.37 -4.25 9.89
CA LEU A 71 11.13 -3.00 9.90
C LEU A 71 10.23 -1.77 10.04
N THR A 72 10.74 -0.77 10.74
CA THR A 72 10.24 0.61 10.66
C THR A 72 10.81 1.33 9.43
N ASP A 73 10.24 2.50 9.09
CA ASP A 73 10.75 3.35 8.02
C ASP A 73 12.23 3.73 8.28
N GLU A 74 12.58 4.07 9.52
CA GLU A 74 13.93 4.48 9.95
C GLU A 74 14.94 3.32 9.87
N GLU A 75 14.54 2.12 10.28
CA GLU A 75 15.40 0.93 10.19
C GLU A 75 15.66 0.53 8.75
N PHE A 76 14.64 0.64 7.87
CA PHE A 76 14.84 0.41 6.44
C PHE A 76 15.83 1.41 5.86
N GLU A 77 15.70 2.72 6.15
CA GLU A 77 16.61 3.75 5.66
C GLU A 77 18.06 3.52 6.13
N ALA A 78 18.25 3.02 7.36
CA ALA A 78 19.57 2.69 7.91
C ALA A 78 20.25 1.51 7.19
N HIS A 79 19.46 0.57 6.64
CA HIS A 79 19.96 -0.69 6.10
C HIS A 79 19.74 -0.87 4.59
N LYS A 80 19.03 0.04 3.92
CA LYS A 80 18.68 -0.07 2.49
C LYS A 80 19.86 -0.27 1.54
N ASP A 81 21.06 0.18 1.93
CA ASP A 81 22.27 0.06 1.11
C ASP A 81 22.81 -1.38 1.05
N ALA A 82 22.31 -2.29 1.90
CA ALA A 82 22.54 -3.72 1.75
C ALA A 82 21.88 -4.26 0.47
N ILE A 83 20.75 -3.69 0.04
CA ILE A 83 20.07 -4.05 -1.20
C ILE A 83 20.79 -3.39 -2.36
N LYS A 84 21.57 -4.16 -3.12
CA LYS A 84 22.39 -3.64 -4.23
C LYS A 84 21.60 -3.39 -5.49
N ASP A 85 20.60 -4.21 -5.76
CA ASP A 85 19.70 -4.03 -6.90
C ASP A 85 18.71 -2.89 -6.60
N GLU A 86 18.68 -1.89 -7.51
CA GLU A 86 17.89 -0.68 -7.30
C GLU A 86 16.38 -0.94 -7.41
N VAL A 87 15.99 -1.91 -8.26
CA VAL A 87 14.59 -2.32 -8.40
C VAL A 87 14.15 -3.03 -7.13
N ALA A 88 14.90 -4.03 -6.65
CA ALA A 88 14.61 -4.72 -5.41
C ALA A 88 14.55 -3.73 -4.22
N ARG A 89 15.43 -2.71 -4.19
CA ARG A 89 15.42 -1.66 -3.16
C ARG A 89 14.12 -0.87 -3.15
N LYS A 90 13.61 -0.47 -4.32
CA LYS A 90 12.29 0.20 -4.44
C LYS A 90 11.16 -0.70 -3.93
N ARG A 91 11.16 -1.99 -4.30
CA ARG A 91 10.13 -2.94 -3.82
C ARG A 91 10.19 -3.13 -2.32
N GLY A 92 11.41 -3.28 -1.77
CA GLY A 92 11.63 -3.36 -0.32
C GLY A 92 11.13 -2.13 0.42
N LYS A 93 11.47 -0.94 -0.09
CA LYS A 93 10.97 0.34 0.42
C LYS A 93 9.44 0.35 0.44
N HIS A 94 8.79 0.04 -0.70
CA HIS A 94 7.34 -0.01 -0.75
C HIS A 94 6.77 -0.94 0.34
N ALA A 95 7.28 -2.16 0.46
CA ALA A 95 6.75 -3.15 1.40
C ALA A 95 6.83 -2.67 2.86
N VAL A 96 7.96 -2.10 3.27
CA VAL A 96 8.16 -1.56 4.63
C VAL A 96 7.24 -0.37 4.88
N TYR A 97 7.31 0.62 4.00
CA TYR A 97 6.53 1.85 4.17
C TYR A 97 5.02 1.62 4.07
N GLU A 98 4.55 0.71 3.23
CA GLU A 98 3.12 0.39 3.13
C GLU A 98 2.61 -0.32 4.36
N ASN A 99 3.41 -1.20 4.97
CA ASN A 99 3.08 -1.81 6.26
C ASN A 99 2.94 -0.74 7.35
N GLN A 100 3.92 0.15 7.49
CA GLN A 100 3.87 1.27 8.45
C GLN A 100 2.70 2.23 8.15
N ARG A 101 2.41 2.47 6.87
CA ARG A 101 1.29 3.30 6.42
C ARG A 101 -0.05 2.69 6.82
N THR A 102 -0.19 1.36 6.71
CA THR A 102 -1.39 0.64 7.12
C THR A 102 -1.62 0.74 8.63
N ILE A 103 -0.57 0.59 9.44
CA ILE A 103 -0.65 0.77 10.90
C ILE A 103 -1.10 2.19 11.26
N LYS A 104 -0.50 3.20 10.62
CA LYS A 104 -0.87 4.61 10.79
C LYS A 104 -2.33 4.87 10.36
N ALA A 105 -2.79 4.21 9.29
CA ALA A 105 -4.16 4.33 8.79
C ALA A 105 -5.19 3.74 9.77
N VAL A 106 -4.90 2.60 10.38
CA VAL A 106 -5.75 2.01 11.44
C VAL A 106 -5.87 2.96 12.63
N LYS A 107 -4.76 3.59 13.05
CA LYS A 107 -4.78 4.58 14.12
C LYS A 107 -5.65 5.77 13.75
N ALA A 108 -5.49 6.34 12.56
CA ALA A 108 -6.29 7.47 12.07
C ALA A 108 -7.80 7.13 12.07
N LEU A 109 -8.19 5.93 11.61
CA LEU A 109 -9.58 5.49 11.64
C LEU A 109 -10.12 5.37 13.08
N LYS A 110 -9.34 4.83 14.01
CA LYS A 110 -9.73 4.72 15.43
C LYS A 110 -9.91 6.10 16.10
N GLU A 111 -9.15 7.10 15.65
CA GLU A 111 -9.21 8.48 16.12
C GLU A 111 -10.24 9.33 15.35
N ASN A 112 -10.93 8.74 14.38
CA ASN A 112 -11.85 9.43 13.46
C ASN A 112 -11.18 10.57 12.66
N ASP A 113 -9.88 10.43 12.38
CA ASP A 113 -9.11 11.37 11.56
C ASP A 113 -9.12 10.93 10.10
N ILE A 114 -10.23 11.22 9.42
CA ILE A 114 -10.42 10.84 8.02
C ILE A 114 -9.51 11.62 7.06
N GLU A 115 -9.07 12.81 7.45
CA GLU A 115 -8.13 13.61 6.64
C GLU A 115 -6.75 12.97 6.60
N THR A 116 -6.23 12.54 7.75
CA THR A 116 -4.97 11.79 7.82
C THR A 116 -5.09 10.47 7.08
N PHE A 117 -6.21 9.76 7.23
CA PHE A 117 -6.47 8.53 6.45
C PHE A 117 -6.41 8.78 4.94
N GLY A 118 -7.03 9.86 4.44
CA GLY A 118 -6.98 10.25 3.03
C GLY A 118 -5.55 10.57 2.54
N LYS A 119 -4.75 11.28 3.33
CA LYS A 119 -3.33 11.55 3.02
C LYS A 119 -2.52 10.26 2.93
N LEU A 120 -2.77 9.30 3.82
CA LEU A 120 -2.14 7.97 3.78
C LEU A 120 -2.55 7.17 2.54
N MET A 121 -3.81 7.25 2.11
CA MET A 121 -4.28 6.67 0.84
C MET A 121 -3.52 7.25 -0.35
N ASN A 122 -3.37 8.58 -0.42
CA ASN A 122 -2.63 9.25 -1.49
C ASN A 122 -1.16 8.81 -1.53
N ALA A 123 -0.50 8.77 -0.38
CA ALA A 123 0.88 8.30 -0.26
C ALA A 123 1.03 6.83 -0.65
N SER A 124 0.04 5.99 -0.35
CA SER A 124 -0.02 4.60 -0.79
C SER A 124 -0.08 4.49 -2.31
N HIS A 125 -0.94 5.31 -2.99
CA HIS A 125 -1.01 5.29 -4.46
C HIS A 125 0.32 5.70 -5.11
N VAL A 126 0.95 6.76 -4.63
CA VAL A 126 2.27 7.20 -5.13
C VAL A 126 3.30 6.07 -5.01
N SER A 127 3.35 5.39 -3.86
CA SER A 127 4.29 4.28 -3.66
C SER A 127 3.96 3.05 -4.52
N LEU A 128 2.67 2.74 -4.73
CA LEU A 128 2.22 1.67 -5.64
C LEU A 128 2.58 1.98 -7.10
N ARG A 129 2.53 3.25 -7.51
CA ARG A 129 2.90 3.69 -8.84
C ARG A 129 4.42 3.73 -9.03
N ASP A 130 5.16 4.38 -8.13
CA ASP A 130 6.56 4.79 -8.34
C ASP A 130 7.58 3.81 -7.73
N ASP A 131 7.25 3.20 -6.58
CA ASP A 131 8.14 2.26 -5.88
C ASP A 131 7.82 0.80 -6.21
N TYR A 132 6.51 0.43 -6.26
CA TYR A 132 6.10 -0.95 -6.51
C TYR A 132 5.74 -1.22 -7.97
N GLU A 133 5.40 -0.17 -8.72
CA GLU A 133 5.06 -0.21 -10.15
C GLU A 133 3.94 -1.22 -10.47
N THR A 134 2.86 -1.16 -9.69
CA THR A 134 1.67 -1.98 -9.85
C THR A 134 0.45 -1.18 -10.30
N SER A 135 0.61 0.12 -10.58
CA SER A 135 -0.44 0.92 -11.19
C SER A 135 -0.44 0.79 -12.72
N CYS A 136 -1.35 1.50 -13.37
CA CYS A 136 -1.37 1.66 -14.82
C CYS A 136 -1.82 3.09 -15.18
N PRO A 137 -1.50 3.60 -16.40
CA PRO A 137 -1.80 4.97 -16.79
C PRO A 137 -3.27 5.37 -16.62
N GLU A 138 -4.21 4.47 -16.88
CA GLU A 138 -5.64 4.74 -16.77
C GLU A 138 -6.07 4.94 -15.32
N VAL A 139 -5.52 4.15 -14.39
CA VAL A 139 -5.77 4.31 -12.95
C VAL A 139 -5.08 5.57 -12.43
N ASP A 140 -3.86 5.87 -12.88
CA ASP A 140 -3.13 7.07 -12.47
C ASP A 140 -3.90 8.33 -12.88
N VAL A 141 -4.46 8.37 -14.10
CA VAL A 141 -5.33 9.47 -14.57
C VAL A 141 -6.57 9.59 -13.68
N LEU A 142 -7.24 8.48 -13.33
CA LEU A 142 -8.41 8.52 -12.44
C LEU A 142 -8.07 9.10 -11.07
N VAL A 143 -6.92 8.73 -10.52
CA VAL A 143 -6.45 9.24 -9.22
C VAL A 143 -6.06 10.71 -9.32
N ASP A 144 -5.30 11.09 -10.34
CA ASP A 144 -4.87 12.48 -10.57
C ASP A 144 -6.07 13.42 -10.76
N GLU A 145 -7.11 12.97 -11.47
CA GLU A 145 -8.35 13.75 -11.62
C GLU A 145 -9.16 13.81 -10.33
N ALA A 146 -9.21 12.70 -9.56
CA ALA A 146 -9.88 12.69 -8.27
C ALA A 146 -9.26 13.70 -7.30
N TRP A 147 -7.92 13.82 -7.26
CA TRP A 147 -7.23 14.77 -6.39
C TRP A 147 -7.52 16.24 -6.70
N LYS A 148 -7.99 16.56 -7.92
CA LYS A 148 -8.38 17.93 -8.32
C LYS A 148 -9.79 18.31 -7.89
N ILE A 149 -10.60 17.32 -7.48
CA ILE A 149 -12.01 17.54 -7.12
C ILE A 149 -12.08 18.09 -5.69
N PRO A 150 -12.67 19.28 -5.46
CA PRO A 150 -12.88 19.80 -4.12
C PRO A 150 -13.68 18.82 -3.25
N GLY A 151 -13.17 18.54 -2.05
CA GLY A 151 -13.79 17.60 -1.10
C GLY A 151 -13.32 16.16 -1.22
N VAL A 152 -12.51 15.80 -2.20
CA VAL A 152 -11.83 14.51 -2.23
C VAL A 152 -10.66 14.56 -1.24
N ILE A 153 -10.72 13.71 -0.22
CA ILE A 153 -9.71 13.64 0.84
C ILE A 153 -8.60 12.63 0.53
N GLY A 154 -8.87 11.64 -0.34
CA GLY A 154 -7.88 10.66 -0.76
C GLY A 154 -8.38 9.81 -1.91
N SER A 155 -7.44 9.33 -2.73
CA SER A 155 -7.69 8.41 -3.85
C SER A 155 -6.49 7.50 -4.08
N ARG A 156 -6.73 6.22 -4.33
CA ARG A 156 -5.69 5.24 -4.62
C ARG A 156 -6.22 4.07 -5.44
N ILE A 157 -5.32 3.39 -6.11
CA ILE A 157 -5.61 2.07 -6.68
C ILE A 157 -5.96 1.07 -5.56
N THR A 158 -6.84 0.13 -5.85
CA THR A 158 -7.21 -0.97 -4.95
C THR A 158 -7.20 -2.31 -5.68
N GLY A 159 -7.09 -3.41 -4.92
CA GLY A 159 -7.00 -4.77 -5.45
C GLY A 159 -5.58 -5.18 -5.81
N GLY A 160 -5.43 -6.07 -6.77
CA GLY A 160 -4.15 -6.66 -7.17
C GLY A 160 -3.25 -5.76 -8.04
N GLY A 161 -3.72 -4.57 -8.42
CA GLY A 161 -2.98 -3.67 -9.30
C GLY A 161 -3.04 -4.05 -10.78
N PHE A 162 -2.24 -3.38 -11.60
CA PHE A 162 -2.13 -3.56 -13.06
C PHE A 162 -3.44 -3.29 -13.82
N GLY A 163 -4.33 -2.48 -13.28
CA GLY A 163 -5.68 -2.19 -13.73
C GLY A 163 -6.71 -2.32 -12.62
N GLY A 164 -7.98 -2.55 -12.97
CA GLY A 164 -9.07 -2.69 -12.00
C GLY A 164 -9.59 -1.33 -11.50
N CYS A 165 -9.62 -1.14 -10.19
CA CYS A 165 -10.24 0.04 -9.56
C CYS A 165 -9.23 0.93 -8.84
#